data_e57b830f19bc545f9acb0504db4edf35
#
_entry.id   e57b830f19bc545f9acb0504db4edf35
#
_cell.length_a   1.000
_cell.length_b   1.000
_cell.length_c   1.000
_cell.angle_alpha   90.00
_cell.angle_beta   90.00
_cell.angle_gamma   90.00
#
_symmetry.space_group_name_H-M   'P 1'
#
loop_
_entity.id
_entity.type
_entity.pdbx_description
1 polymer ?
#
loop_
_entity_poly.entity_id
_entity_poly.type
_entity_poly.pdbx_seq_one_letter_code
_entity_poly.pdbx_strand_id
1 'polypeptide(L)'
;MYNSIIVKYGEIGIKGKNRYIFENKLIKNIKNMLKPVDKFNVYKEYGRVYVDLGDYNYDEVCEEVKKVFGVVGVCPAVKVLRNNEEDVEAAYQKLKETALIVLEDKIASGAKSFKVESRRGDKSFRLTSQDMSIDIGGYLLSNVVDRIKVDINKPEVKIKCELRESNVVVYSDTVPGYGGLPIGTNGKAMSLLSGGIDSPVATWMVAKRGMEVEAIHFHTYPFTSEKSQEKVKDLARILAKYVGRVRLHKINLLEIQKAVGLNCRDEEMTIISRRFMMRIAERVGVQRNCDALITGESIGQVASQTIQGLTCTNASVSLPVFRPLIAMDKTEIIDIAKKIDTFETSIIPEEDCCSVFAPKKPVTKPRLERIEDSEKALDVEKLIEDAIANMEVEVIEF
;
A
#
# COMPACT_ATOMS: atom_id res chain seq x y z
N MET A 1 22.59 12.43 -13.65
CA MET A 1 22.65 11.47 -14.75
C MET A 1 21.25 10.99 -15.15
N TYR A 2 20.53 10.29 -14.27
CA TYR A 2 19.15 9.92 -14.53
C TYR A 2 18.24 11.15 -14.54
N ASN A 3 17.38 11.27 -15.55
CA ASN A 3 16.47 12.41 -15.73
C ASN A 3 14.99 12.00 -15.78
N SER A 4 14.72 10.71 -15.71
CA SER A 4 13.37 10.16 -15.77
C SER A 4 13.26 8.88 -14.96
N ILE A 5 12.06 8.55 -14.53
CA ILE A 5 11.71 7.27 -13.90
C ILE A 5 10.67 6.56 -14.75
N ILE A 6 10.90 5.30 -15.04
CA ILE A 6 9.91 4.41 -15.65
C ILE A 6 9.17 3.68 -14.54
N VAL A 7 7.87 3.85 -14.46
CA VAL A 7 6.99 3.15 -13.52
C VAL A 7 6.39 1.93 -14.22
N LYS A 8 6.66 0.75 -13.65
CA LYS A 8 6.07 -0.53 -14.09
C LYS A 8 4.86 -0.85 -13.24
N TYR A 9 3.79 -1.30 -13.86
CA TYR A 9 2.60 -1.81 -13.18
C TYR A 9 2.29 -3.25 -13.63
N GLY A 10 1.63 -4.03 -12.74
CA GLY A 10 1.34 -5.43 -12.97
C GLY A 10 -0.11 -5.66 -13.42
N GLU A 11 -1.01 -5.88 -12.45
CA GLU A 11 -2.41 -6.25 -12.69
C GLU A 11 -3.21 -5.24 -13.54
N ILE A 12 -2.78 -3.98 -13.60
CA ILE A 12 -3.37 -2.97 -14.48
C ILE A 12 -3.30 -3.42 -15.94
N GLY A 13 -2.23 -4.11 -16.33
CA GLY A 13 -2.01 -4.59 -17.70
C GLY A 13 -3.08 -5.54 -18.22
N ILE A 14 -3.75 -6.30 -17.34
CA ILE A 14 -4.77 -7.30 -17.68
C ILE A 14 -6.21 -6.77 -17.56
N LYS A 15 -6.42 -5.48 -17.29
CA LYS A 15 -7.76 -4.89 -17.12
C LYS A 15 -8.53 -4.64 -18.41
N GLY A 16 -8.02 -5.11 -19.55
CA GLY A 16 -8.69 -5.02 -20.85
C GLY A 16 -9.12 -3.59 -21.21
N LYS A 17 -10.37 -3.41 -21.59
CA LYS A 17 -10.93 -2.09 -21.99
C LYS A 17 -10.94 -1.06 -20.85
N ASN A 18 -10.94 -1.49 -19.60
CA ASN A 18 -10.95 -0.60 -18.41
C ASN A 18 -9.54 -0.16 -17.98
N ARG A 19 -8.49 -0.62 -18.64
CA ARG A 19 -7.10 -0.35 -18.31
C ARG A 19 -6.81 1.14 -18.13
N TYR A 20 -7.36 2.00 -19.00
CA TYR A 20 -7.15 3.44 -18.96
C TYR A 20 -7.62 4.10 -17.64
N ILE A 21 -8.68 3.56 -17.01
CA ILE A 21 -9.21 4.06 -15.72
C ILE A 21 -8.15 3.85 -14.64
N PHE A 22 -7.57 2.64 -14.58
CA PHE A 22 -6.54 2.29 -13.61
C PHE A 22 -5.23 3.06 -13.85
N GLU A 23 -4.83 3.23 -15.11
CA GLU A 23 -3.64 4.02 -15.46
C GLU A 23 -3.79 5.49 -15.07
N ASN A 24 -4.94 6.10 -15.37
CA ASN A 24 -5.21 7.49 -14.99
C ASN A 24 -5.24 7.66 -13.46
N LYS A 25 -5.81 6.70 -12.74
CA LYS A 25 -5.83 6.72 -11.29
C LYS A 25 -4.43 6.54 -10.71
N LEU A 26 -3.60 5.66 -11.30
CA LEU A 26 -2.20 5.49 -10.92
C LEU A 26 -1.41 6.79 -11.09
N ILE A 27 -1.53 7.45 -12.25
CA ILE A 27 -0.89 8.74 -12.51
C ILE A 27 -1.31 9.79 -11.49
N LYS A 28 -2.62 9.87 -11.20
CA LYS A 28 -3.15 10.79 -10.18
C LYS A 28 -2.57 10.50 -8.79
N ASN A 29 -2.49 9.22 -8.41
CA ASN A 29 -1.95 8.82 -7.11
C ASN A 29 -0.45 9.12 -6.99
N ILE A 30 0.34 8.90 -8.07
CA ILE A 30 1.76 9.27 -8.10
C ILE A 30 1.91 10.80 -7.98
N LYS A 31 1.13 11.58 -8.75
CA LYS A 31 1.13 13.05 -8.63
C LYS A 31 0.81 13.52 -7.22
N ASN A 32 -0.17 12.90 -6.57
CA ASN A 32 -0.55 13.24 -5.20
C ASN A 32 0.56 12.92 -4.19
N MET A 33 1.25 11.79 -4.36
CA MET A 33 2.38 11.39 -3.51
C MET A 33 3.56 12.35 -3.64
N LEU A 34 3.79 12.87 -4.84
CA LEU A 34 4.90 13.79 -5.13
C LEU A 34 4.52 15.28 -4.96
N LYS A 35 3.28 15.60 -4.51
CA LYS A 35 2.75 16.96 -4.36
C LYS A 35 3.57 17.94 -3.53
N PRO A 36 4.28 17.55 -2.45
CA PRO A 36 5.11 18.51 -1.71
C PRO A 36 6.13 19.22 -2.61
N VAL A 37 6.32 18.69 -3.84
CA VAL A 37 7.21 19.23 -4.86
C VAL A 37 6.41 19.38 -6.16
N ASP A 38 5.81 20.51 -6.38
CA ASP A 38 4.86 20.83 -7.50
C ASP A 38 5.45 20.77 -8.94
N LYS A 39 6.61 20.12 -9.13
CA LYS A 39 7.37 20.20 -10.38
C LYS A 39 7.48 18.90 -11.18
N PHE A 40 6.89 17.80 -10.70
CA PHE A 40 6.99 16.54 -11.42
C PHE A 40 5.96 16.43 -12.54
N ASN A 41 6.45 16.21 -13.76
CA ASN A 41 5.61 15.83 -14.88
C ASN A 41 5.42 14.31 -14.88
N VAL A 42 4.21 13.83 -14.58
CA VAL A 42 3.85 12.42 -14.58
C VAL A 42 2.87 12.17 -15.72
N TYR A 43 3.25 11.30 -16.64
CA TYR A 43 2.51 11.06 -17.88
C TYR A 43 2.61 9.62 -18.35
N LYS A 44 1.77 9.27 -19.33
CA LYS A 44 1.78 7.96 -19.98
C LYS A 44 2.35 8.09 -21.38
N GLU A 45 3.29 7.22 -21.70
CA GLU A 45 3.88 7.11 -23.03
C GLU A 45 4.21 5.65 -23.34
N TYR A 46 3.91 5.16 -24.55
CA TYR A 46 4.18 3.78 -25.01
C TYR A 46 3.72 2.67 -24.01
N GLY A 47 2.58 2.89 -23.34
CA GLY A 47 2.01 1.92 -22.40
C GLY A 47 2.73 1.80 -21.07
N ARG A 48 3.54 2.79 -20.71
CA ARG A 48 4.22 2.94 -19.41
C ARG A 48 3.92 4.31 -18.81
N VAL A 49 4.09 4.43 -17.52
CA VAL A 49 4.03 5.71 -16.82
C VAL A 49 5.46 6.21 -16.61
N TYR A 50 5.68 7.49 -16.82
CA TYR A 50 6.94 8.19 -16.66
C TYR A 50 6.81 9.30 -15.64
N VAL A 51 7.89 9.55 -14.90
CA VAL A 51 8.06 10.72 -14.04
C VAL A 51 9.34 11.41 -14.48
N ASP A 52 9.23 12.66 -14.94
CA ASP A 52 10.42 13.46 -15.24
C ASP A 52 10.98 14.02 -13.93
N LEU A 53 12.30 13.83 -13.72
CA LEU A 53 12.94 14.13 -12.44
C LEU A 53 13.32 15.61 -12.28
N GLY A 54 13.55 16.34 -13.39
CA GLY A 54 14.15 17.67 -13.30
C GLY A 54 15.49 17.63 -12.56
N ASP A 55 15.63 18.46 -11.54
CA ASP A 55 16.85 18.55 -10.72
C ASP A 55 16.82 17.66 -9.45
N TYR A 56 15.77 16.82 -9.28
CA TYR A 56 15.61 16.00 -8.07
C TYR A 56 16.43 14.73 -8.12
N ASN A 57 16.83 14.27 -6.92
CA ASN A 57 17.53 13.00 -6.75
C ASN A 57 16.57 11.83 -7.08
N TYR A 58 16.99 10.97 -7.99
CA TYR A 58 16.18 9.82 -8.40
C TYR A 58 15.92 8.81 -7.26
N ASP A 59 16.84 8.65 -6.30
CA ASP A 59 16.68 7.73 -5.19
C ASP A 59 15.50 8.14 -4.30
N GLU A 60 15.40 9.42 -3.95
CA GLU A 60 14.32 9.96 -3.14
C GLU A 60 12.96 9.79 -3.83
N VAL A 61 12.89 10.12 -5.13
CA VAL A 61 11.66 9.99 -5.91
C VAL A 61 11.27 8.51 -6.08
N CYS A 62 12.24 7.60 -6.29
CA CYS A 62 11.99 6.17 -6.36
C CYS A 62 11.41 5.63 -5.06
N GLU A 63 11.94 6.06 -3.90
CA GLU A 63 11.46 5.64 -2.58
C GLU A 63 10.00 6.05 -2.35
N GLU A 64 9.57 7.23 -2.82
CA GLU A 64 8.17 7.64 -2.71
C GLU A 64 7.27 6.95 -3.73
N VAL A 65 7.69 6.86 -5.00
CA VAL A 65 6.88 6.25 -6.07
C VAL A 65 6.64 4.75 -5.83
N LYS A 66 7.61 4.02 -5.25
CA LYS A 66 7.44 2.59 -4.95
C LYS A 66 6.34 2.31 -3.93
N LYS A 67 5.99 3.29 -3.07
CA LYS A 67 4.91 3.16 -2.06
C LYS A 67 3.52 3.24 -2.69
N VAL A 68 3.39 3.81 -3.89
CA VAL A 68 2.11 3.98 -4.57
C VAL A 68 1.58 2.62 -5.04
N PHE A 69 0.41 2.22 -4.54
CA PHE A 69 -0.20 0.95 -4.94
C PHE A 69 -0.53 0.93 -6.44
N GLY A 70 -0.26 -0.20 -7.06
CA GLY A 70 -0.27 -0.40 -8.51
C GLY A 70 1.13 -0.43 -9.12
N VAL A 71 2.14 0.14 -8.44
CA VAL A 71 3.54 0.13 -8.88
C VAL A 71 4.20 -1.18 -8.49
N VAL A 72 4.64 -1.96 -9.47
CA VAL A 72 5.39 -3.21 -9.23
C VAL A 72 6.90 -3.01 -9.36
N GLY A 73 7.32 -1.91 -9.97
CA GLY A 73 8.73 -1.58 -10.09
C GLY A 73 8.94 -0.16 -10.59
N VAL A 74 10.04 0.41 -10.16
CA VAL A 74 10.48 1.77 -10.49
C VAL A 74 11.88 1.65 -11.07
N CYS A 75 12.10 2.22 -12.27
CA CYS A 75 13.37 2.13 -12.96
C CYS A 75 13.91 3.53 -13.23
N PRO A 76 15.03 3.95 -12.59
CA PRO A 76 15.76 5.12 -13.01
C PRO A 76 16.19 4.99 -14.47
N ALA A 77 15.99 6.02 -15.28
CA ALA A 77 16.23 5.99 -16.70
C ALA A 77 16.88 7.28 -17.19
N VAL A 78 17.67 7.15 -18.23
CA VAL A 78 18.11 8.29 -19.05
C VAL A 78 17.23 8.30 -20.29
N LYS A 79 16.43 9.34 -20.46
CA LYS A 79 15.56 9.58 -21.61
C LYS A 79 16.11 10.74 -22.41
N VAL A 80 16.38 10.54 -23.68
CA VAL A 80 16.85 11.58 -24.62
C VAL A 80 15.82 11.73 -25.71
N LEU A 81 15.28 12.93 -25.88
CA LEU A 81 14.31 13.25 -26.92
C LEU A 81 15.00 13.29 -28.30
N ARG A 82 14.29 12.81 -29.31
CA ARG A 82 14.66 12.98 -30.72
C ARG A 82 14.01 14.25 -31.26
N ASN A 83 14.76 15.00 -32.04
CA ASN A 83 14.18 16.07 -32.84
C ASN A 83 13.43 15.47 -34.05
N ASN A 84 12.36 16.10 -34.49
CA ASN A 84 11.51 15.58 -35.58
C ASN A 84 12.25 15.39 -36.91
N GLU A 85 13.37 16.10 -37.12
CA GLU A 85 14.23 16.02 -38.30
C GLU A 85 15.45 15.10 -38.12
N GLU A 86 15.57 14.46 -36.93
CA GLU A 86 16.72 13.62 -36.61
C GLU A 86 16.63 12.29 -37.30
N ASP A 87 17.65 11.93 -38.06
CA ASP A 87 17.79 10.62 -38.65
C ASP A 87 17.82 9.52 -37.57
N VAL A 88 17.20 8.37 -37.89
CA VAL A 88 17.14 7.25 -36.98
C VAL A 88 18.51 6.67 -36.61
N GLU A 89 19.49 6.76 -37.54
CA GLU A 89 20.88 6.34 -37.28
C GLU A 89 21.56 7.25 -36.25
N ALA A 90 21.33 8.58 -36.32
CA ALA A 90 21.83 9.52 -35.32
C ALA A 90 21.19 9.24 -33.92
N ALA A 91 19.89 8.94 -33.87
CA ALA A 91 19.22 8.55 -32.65
C ALA A 91 19.77 7.23 -32.08
N TYR A 92 20.12 6.28 -32.97
CA TYR A 92 20.74 5.03 -32.54
C TYR A 92 22.14 5.24 -31.96
N GLN A 93 22.93 6.15 -32.55
CA GLN A 93 24.23 6.51 -32.00
C GLN A 93 24.09 7.13 -30.58
N LYS A 94 23.13 8.04 -30.39
CA LYS A 94 22.79 8.58 -29.05
C LYS A 94 22.38 7.48 -28.06
N LEU A 95 21.66 6.44 -28.53
CA LEU A 95 21.29 5.32 -27.70
C LEU A 95 22.53 4.56 -27.19
N LYS A 96 23.54 4.32 -28.05
CA LYS A 96 24.81 3.69 -27.67
C LYS A 96 25.57 4.51 -26.64
N GLU A 97 25.71 5.82 -26.88
CA GLU A 97 26.39 6.75 -25.95
C GLU A 97 25.70 6.82 -24.59
N THR A 98 24.36 6.88 -24.60
CA THR A 98 23.55 6.85 -23.37
C THR A 98 23.72 5.51 -22.64
N ALA A 99 23.78 4.40 -23.37
CA ALA A 99 24.00 3.09 -22.77
C ALA A 99 25.38 2.98 -22.10
N LEU A 100 26.41 3.62 -22.70
CA LEU A 100 27.73 3.68 -22.11
C LEU A 100 27.73 4.46 -20.78
N ILE A 101 27.05 5.62 -20.73
CA ILE A 101 26.92 6.42 -19.51
C ILE A 101 26.28 5.60 -18.38
N VAL A 102 25.20 4.83 -18.69
CA VAL A 102 24.52 3.98 -17.69
C VAL A 102 25.41 2.81 -17.27
N LEU A 103 26.18 2.21 -18.21
CA LEU A 103 27.10 1.11 -17.87
C LEU A 103 28.27 1.60 -16.97
N GLU A 104 28.82 2.78 -17.26
CA GLU A 104 29.88 3.39 -16.43
C GLU A 104 29.42 3.61 -14.99
N ASP A 105 28.19 4.06 -14.78
CA ASP A 105 27.59 4.18 -13.45
C ASP A 105 27.52 2.83 -12.73
N LYS A 106 27.17 1.76 -13.45
CA LYS A 106 27.12 0.42 -12.85
C LYS A 106 28.50 -0.16 -12.56
N ILE A 107 29.48 0.13 -13.38
CA ILE A 107 30.87 -0.22 -13.11
C ILE A 107 31.38 0.51 -11.86
N ALA A 108 31.11 1.80 -11.75
CA ALA A 108 31.43 2.58 -10.56
C ALA A 108 30.75 2.06 -9.29
N SER A 109 29.56 1.47 -9.42
CA SER A 109 28.83 0.81 -8.34
C SER A 109 29.32 -0.63 -8.05
N GLY A 110 30.37 -1.11 -8.76
CA GLY A 110 31.01 -2.40 -8.50
C GLY A 110 30.50 -3.58 -9.35
N ALA A 111 29.70 -3.36 -10.37
CA ALA A 111 29.22 -4.40 -11.27
C ALA A 111 30.38 -5.07 -12.04
N LYS A 112 30.36 -6.41 -12.12
CA LYS A 112 31.41 -7.22 -12.76
C LYS A 112 30.98 -7.87 -14.07
N SER A 113 29.68 -7.95 -14.32
CA SER A 113 29.15 -8.51 -15.55
C SER A 113 27.85 -7.83 -16.00
N PHE A 114 27.68 -7.75 -17.33
CA PHE A 114 26.50 -7.14 -17.91
C PHE A 114 25.98 -7.88 -19.12
N LYS A 115 24.72 -7.56 -19.50
CA LYS A 115 24.05 -7.95 -20.72
C LYS A 115 23.27 -6.77 -21.27
N VAL A 116 23.21 -6.65 -22.58
CA VAL A 116 22.32 -5.68 -23.26
C VAL A 116 21.02 -6.38 -23.69
N GLU A 117 19.89 -5.73 -23.40
CA GLU A 117 18.57 -6.13 -23.91
C GLU A 117 17.96 -4.93 -24.64
N SER A 118 17.82 -5.03 -25.96
CA SER A 118 17.31 -3.92 -26.77
C SER A 118 15.88 -4.13 -27.22
N ARG A 119 15.15 -3.02 -27.42
CA ARG A 119 13.81 -3.00 -27.99
C ARG A 119 13.74 -1.96 -29.11
N ARG A 120 13.44 -2.48 -30.32
CA ARG A 120 13.16 -1.65 -31.50
C ARG A 120 11.70 -1.18 -31.46
N GLY A 121 11.42 0.02 -31.00
CA GLY A 121 10.10 0.67 -31.05
C GLY A 121 9.86 1.37 -32.39
N ASP A 122 10.90 1.99 -32.94
CA ASP A 122 10.91 2.57 -34.28
C ASP A 122 11.16 1.46 -35.31
N LYS A 123 10.14 1.14 -36.09
CA LYS A 123 10.20 0.06 -37.08
C LYS A 123 10.90 0.45 -38.39
N SER A 124 11.20 1.74 -38.60
CA SER A 124 11.97 2.21 -39.76
C SER A 124 13.45 1.85 -39.62
N PHE A 125 13.93 1.60 -38.41
CA PHE A 125 15.32 1.24 -38.17
C PHE A 125 15.65 -0.16 -38.70
N ARG A 126 16.78 -0.32 -39.39
CA ARG A 126 17.18 -1.53 -40.13
C ARG A 126 17.49 -2.76 -39.25
N LEU A 127 18.05 -2.57 -38.04
CA LEU A 127 18.45 -3.66 -37.17
C LEU A 127 17.25 -4.20 -36.38
N THR A 128 17.25 -5.51 -36.16
CA THR A 128 16.29 -6.14 -35.23
C THR A 128 16.67 -5.82 -33.77
N SER A 129 15.77 -6.07 -32.83
CA SER A 129 16.08 -5.90 -31.40
C SER A 129 17.27 -6.78 -30.95
N GLN A 130 17.44 -7.96 -31.54
CA GLN A 130 18.54 -8.86 -31.25
C GLN A 130 19.87 -8.31 -31.80
N ASP A 131 19.86 -7.86 -33.07
CA ASP A 131 21.05 -7.26 -33.69
C ASP A 131 21.48 -5.99 -32.97
N MET A 132 20.53 -5.15 -32.55
CA MET A 132 20.80 -3.99 -31.69
C MET A 132 21.47 -4.40 -30.37
N SER A 133 21.03 -5.49 -29.74
CA SER A 133 21.63 -5.94 -28.47
C SER A 133 23.07 -6.40 -28.65
N ILE A 134 23.38 -7.05 -29.77
CA ILE A 134 24.74 -7.51 -30.12
C ILE A 134 25.63 -6.30 -30.42
N ASP A 135 25.16 -5.39 -31.29
CA ASP A 135 25.94 -4.23 -31.74
C ASP A 135 26.20 -3.24 -30.58
N ILE A 136 25.17 -2.92 -29.75
CA ILE A 136 25.36 -2.10 -28.55
C ILE A 136 26.28 -2.80 -27.56
N GLY A 137 26.12 -4.12 -27.35
CA GLY A 137 26.99 -4.92 -26.47
C GLY A 137 28.45 -4.86 -26.89
N GLY A 138 28.75 -4.99 -28.19
CA GLY A 138 30.08 -4.83 -28.75
C GLY A 138 30.65 -3.41 -28.58
N TYR A 139 29.84 -2.40 -28.87
CA TYR A 139 30.22 -0.99 -28.65
C TYR A 139 30.55 -0.73 -27.16
N LEU A 140 29.72 -1.18 -26.24
CA LEU A 140 29.98 -1.01 -24.81
C LEU A 140 31.27 -1.72 -24.40
N LEU A 141 31.45 -2.98 -24.80
CA LEU A 141 32.63 -3.77 -24.44
C LEU A 141 33.93 -3.11 -24.94
N SER A 142 33.95 -2.58 -26.16
CA SER A 142 35.11 -1.89 -26.74
C SER A 142 35.49 -0.58 -26.00
N ASN A 143 34.52 0.05 -25.32
CA ASN A 143 34.77 1.29 -24.58
C ASN A 143 35.15 1.07 -23.10
N VAL A 144 34.88 -0.13 -22.55
CA VAL A 144 35.15 -0.44 -21.12
C VAL A 144 36.12 -1.63 -20.95
N VAL A 145 37.09 -1.75 -21.85
CA VAL A 145 38.03 -2.88 -21.91
C VAL A 145 38.55 -3.26 -20.51
N ASP A 146 38.52 -4.57 -20.22
CA ASP A 146 38.99 -5.19 -18.96
C ASP A 146 38.34 -4.71 -17.65
N ARG A 147 37.35 -3.80 -17.70
CA ARG A 147 36.65 -3.29 -16.50
C ARG A 147 35.43 -4.10 -16.12
N ILE A 148 34.79 -4.75 -17.10
CA ILE A 148 33.59 -5.56 -16.93
C ILE A 148 33.49 -6.60 -18.04
N LYS A 149 32.87 -7.76 -17.79
CA LYS A 149 32.67 -8.82 -18.79
C LYS A 149 31.20 -8.95 -19.22
N VAL A 150 30.99 -9.46 -20.43
CA VAL A 150 29.64 -9.84 -20.89
C VAL A 150 29.27 -11.21 -20.30
N ASP A 151 28.09 -11.33 -19.67
CA ASP A 151 27.48 -12.59 -19.27
C ASP A 151 26.02 -12.63 -19.74
N ILE A 152 25.75 -13.47 -20.73
CA ILE A 152 24.43 -13.58 -21.34
C ILE A 152 23.44 -14.34 -20.44
N ASN A 153 23.94 -15.26 -19.59
CA ASN A 153 23.12 -16.19 -18.81
C ASN A 153 22.77 -15.64 -17.43
N LYS A 154 23.77 -15.14 -16.68
CA LYS A 154 23.62 -14.65 -15.32
C LYS A 154 24.33 -13.30 -15.13
N PRO A 155 23.92 -12.27 -15.90
CA PRO A 155 24.53 -10.95 -15.74
C PRO A 155 24.14 -10.32 -14.38
N GLU A 156 25.08 -9.62 -13.74
CA GLU A 156 24.79 -8.80 -12.58
C GLU A 156 23.94 -7.59 -12.96
N VAL A 157 24.18 -7.02 -14.16
CA VAL A 157 23.45 -5.85 -14.66
C VAL A 157 22.89 -6.12 -16.06
N LYS A 158 21.64 -5.72 -16.27
CA LYS A 158 20.97 -5.72 -17.60
C LYS A 158 20.79 -4.29 -18.09
N ILE A 159 21.57 -3.87 -19.07
CA ILE A 159 21.39 -2.57 -19.74
C ILE A 159 20.25 -2.71 -20.75
N LYS A 160 19.14 -2.04 -20.49
CA LYS A 160 17.96 -2.04 -21.36
C LYS A 160 17.93 -0.80 -22.22
N CYS A 161 17.96 -1.00 -23.54
CA CYS A 161 18.07 0.04 -24.56
C CYS A 161 16.81 0.05 -25.43
N GLU A 162 16.10 1.16 -25.49
CA GLU A 162 14.88 1.29 -26.29
C GLU A 162 15.04 2.43 -27.32
N LEU A 163 14.99 2.08 -28.61
CA LEU A 163 14.92 3.03 -29.71
C LEU A 163 13.45 3.24 -30.10
N ARG A 164 12.96 4.47 -29.97
CA ARG A 164 11.57 4.83 -30.27
C ARG A 164 11.52 5.97 -31.28
N GLU A 165 10.36 6.23 -31.83
CA GLU A 165 10.15 7.32 -32.81
C GLU A 165 10.45 8.70 -32.22
N SER A 166 10.07 8.95 -30.97
CA SER A 166 10.21 10.27 -30.32
C SER A 166 11.39 10.39 -29.33
N ASN A 167 11.98 9.26 -28.92
CA ASN A 167 13.05 9.27 -27.92
C ASN A 167 13.87 7.99 -27.91
N VAL A 168 15.03 8.05 -27.26
CA VAL A 168 15.79 6.89 -26.82
C VAL A 168 15.75 6.80 -25.31
N VAL A 169 15.70 5.58 -24.79
CA VAL A 169 15.61 5.36 -23.33
C VAL A 169 16.55 4.24 -22.92
N VAL A 170 17.36 4.51 -21.91
CA VAL A 170 18.25 3.52 -21.31
C VAL A 170 18.02 3.44 -19.82
N TYR A 171 17.89 2.23 -19.30
CA TYR A 171 17.75 1.94 -17.87
C TYR A 171 18.31 0.55 -17.53
N SER A 172 18.64 0.32 -16.27
CA SER A 172 19.20 -0.98 -15.84
C SER A 172 18.45 -1.57 -14.67
N ASP A 173 18.32 -0.84 -13.60
CA ASP A 173 17.79 -1.34 -12.34
C ASP A 173 16.27 -1.31 -12.29
N THR A 174 15.73 -2.11 -11.38
CA THR A 174 14.32 -2.05 -11.03
C THR A 174 14.21 -2.12 -9.52
N VAL A 175 13.84 -1.02 -8.89
CA VAL A 175 13.48 -0.97 -7.47
C VAL A 175 12.07 -1.60 -7.35
N PRO A 176 11.90 -2.67 -6.57
CA PRO A 176 10.59 -3.30 -6.40
C PRO A 176 9.60 -2.37 -5.71
N GLY A 177 8.40 -2.22 -6.28
CA GLY A 177 7.27 -1.54 -5.66
C GLY A 177 6.34 -2.50 -4.92
N TYR A 178 5.40 -1.97 -4.16
CA TYR A 178 4.48 -2.79 -3.37
C TYR A 178 3.40 -3.50 -4.20
N GLY A 179 3.21 -3.13 -5.45
CA GLY A 179 2.23 -3.76 -6.35
C GLY A 179 0.78 -3.42 -5.99
N GLY A 180 -0.13 -4.33 -6.30
CA GLY A 180 -1.56 -4.14 -6.06
C GLY A 180 -2.27 -3.33 -7.13
N LEU A 181 -3.29 -2.57 -6.74
CA LEU A 181 -4.12 -1.72 -7.60
C LEU A 181 -4.15 -0.28 -7.08
N PRO A 182 -4.29 0.73 -7.94
CA PRO A 182 -4.37 2.13 -7.52
C PRO A 182 -5.55 2.38 -6.57
N ILE A 183 -5.32 3.06 -5.46
CA ILE A 183 -6.37 3.42 -4.50
C ILE A 183 -7.49 4.19 -5.18
N GLY A 184 -8.73 3.88 -4.79
CA GLY A 184 -9.95 4.46 -5.35
C GLY A 184 -10.39 3.81 -6.66
N THR A 185 -9.98 2.55 -6.91
CA THR A 185 -10.45 1.73 -8.03
C THR A 185 -11.41 0.62 -7.59
N ASN A 186 -11.56 0.35 -6.29
CA ASN A 186 -12.35 -0.77 -5.75
C ASN A 186 -13.19 -0.37 -4.53
N GLY A 187 -13.86 0.78 -4.59
CA GLY A 187 -14.74 1.20 -3.49
C GLY A 187 -13.99 1.72 -2.27
N LYS A 188 -14.66 1.72 -1.11
CA LYS A 188 -14.19 2.31 0.13
C LYS A 188 -14.51 1.42 1.32
N ALA A 189 -13.65 1.38 2.34
CA ALA A 189 -13.89 0.58 3.54
C ALA A 189 -13.56 1.36 4.82
N MET A 190 -14.28 1.01 5.90
CA MET A 190 -14.01 1.48 7.26
C MET A 190 -13.17 0.44 7.99
N SER A 191 -11.97 0.81 8.41
CA SER A 191 -11.06 -0.06 9.15
C SER A 191 -11.16 0.18 10.65
N LEU A 192 -11.37 -0.88 11.42
CA LEU A 192 -11.28 -0.84 12.87
C LEU A 192 -9.79 -0.84 13.25
N LEU A 193 -9.23 0.35 13.48
CA LEU A 193 -7.82 0.57 13.74
C LEU A 193 -7.53 0.63 15.24
N SER A 194 -6.73 -0.30 15.74
CA SER A 194 -6.24 -0.34 17.13
C SER A 194 -4.73 0.01 17.18
N GLY A 195 -4.19 0.15 18.38
CA GLY A 195 -2.75 0.31 18.62
C GLY A 195 -1.92 -0.97 18.46
N GLY A 196 -2.54 -2.11 18.13
CA GLY A 196 -1.86 -3.40 17.93
C GLY A 196 -1.24 -3.55 16.54
N ILE A 197 -0.49 -4.65 16.37
CA ILE A 197 0.25 -4.96 15.14
C ILE A 197 -0.70 -5.28 13.97
N ASP A 198 -1.82 -5.93 14.24
CA ASP A 198 -2.64 -6.61 13.23
C ASP A 198 -3.49 -5.63 12.40
N SER A 199 -4.15 -4.67 13.05
CA SER A 199 -5.10 -3.79 12.36
C SER A 199 -4.44 -2.85 11.33
N PRO A 200 -3.24 -2.28 11.55
CA PRO A 200 -2.55 -1.51 10.51
C PRO A 200 -2.18 -2.37 9.30
N VAL A 201 -1.71 -3.60 9.53
CA VAL A 201 -1.38 -4.56 8.46
C VAL A 201 -2.63 -4.91 7.65
N ALA A 202 -3.75 -5.22 8.32
CA ALA A 202 -5.02 -5.51 7.67
C ALA A 202 -5.50 -4.34 6.79
N THR A 203 -5.43 -3.11 7.33
CA THR A 203 -5.79 -1.89 6.63
C THR A 203 -4.95 -1.71 5.36
N TRP A 204 -3.62 -1.84 5.49
CA TRP A 204 -2.69 -1.72 4.38
C TRP A 204 -2.94 -2.79 3.29
N MET A 205 -3.19 -4.04 3.68
CA MET A 205 -3.45 -5.14 2.73
C MET A 205 -4.70 -4.89 1.89
N VAL A 206 -5.78 -4.39 2.50
CA VAL A 206 -7.02 -4.07 1.77
C VAL A 206 -6.83 -2.82 0.91
N ALA A 207 -6.18 -1.76 1.42
CA ALA A 207 -5.85 -0.57 0.65
C ALA A 207 -5.02 -0.91 -0.60
N LYS A 208 -4.05 -1.84 -0.48
CA LYS A 208 -3.25 -2.37 -1.59
C LYS A 208 -4.11 -3.00 -2.71
N ARG A 209 -5.33 -3.43 -2.42
CA ARG A 209 -6.28 -3.94 -3.44
C ARG A 209 -7.08 -2.82 -4.12
N GLY A 210 -6.71 -1.55 -3.91
CA GLY A 210 -7.30 -0.39 -4.57
C GLY A 210 -8.49 0.21 -3.82
N MET A 211 -8.77 -0.21 -2.59
CA MET A 211 -9.83 0.39 -1.77
C MET A 211 -9.36 1.70 -1.12
N GLU A 212 -10.21 2.70 -1.11
CA GLU A 212 -10.05 3.85 -0.22
C GLU A 212 -10.36 3.39 1.22
N VAL A 213 -9.61 3.91 2.20
CA VAL A 213 -9.81 3.52 3.60
C VAL A 213 -10.02 4.73 4.48
N GLU A 214 -11.01 4.63 5.37
CA GLU A 214 -11.12 5.45 6.58
C GLU A 214 -10.89 4.57 7.80
N ALA A 215 -10.51 5.13 8.92
CA ALA A 215 -10.23 4.39 10.13
C ALA A 215 -11.16 4.81 11.26
N ILE A 216 -11.61 3.84 12.06
CA ILE A 216 -12.32 4.06 13.30
C ILE A 216 -11.54 3.44 14.45
N HIS A 217 -11.26 4.22 15.48
CA HIS A 217 -10.58 3.81 16.70
C HIS A 217 -11.52 3.88 17.88
N PHE A 218 -11.50 2.85 18.69
CA PHE A 218 -12.27 2.76 19.93
C PHE A 218 -11.35 2.88 21.15
N HIS A 219 -11.70 3.75 22.09
CA HIS A 219 -10.98 3.95 23.34
C HIS A 219 -11.95 3.95 24.53
N THR A 220 -11.40 3.92 25.72
CA THR A 220 -12.18 3.92 26.97
C THR A 220 -11.62 4.96 27.95
N TYR A 221 -11.40 6.19 27.44
CA TYR A 221 -10.92 7.28 28.28
C TYR A 221 -11.91 7.57 29.42
N PRO A 222 -11.44 7.79 30.68
CA PRO A 222 -10.03 7.95 31.10
C PRO A 222 -9.30 6.64 31.47
N PHE A 223 -9.90 5.47 31.30
CA PHE A 223 -9.26 4.18 31.63
C PHE A 223 -8.16 3.79 30.63
N THR A 224 -8.29 4.15 29.36
CA THR A 224 -7.18 4.13 28.41
C THR A 224 -6.52 5.52 28.37
N SER A 225 -5.21 5.58 28.20
CA SER A 225 -4.43 6.81 28.22
C SER A 225 -4.59 7.65 26.93
N GLU A 226 -4.30 8.95 27.01
CA GLU A 226 -4.15 9.78 25.81
C GLU A 226 -2.99 9.29 24.93
N LYS A 227 -1.95 8.71 25.53
CA LYS A 227 -0.83 8.12 24.80
C LYS A 227 -1.26 6.95 23.91
N SER A 228 -2.23 6.14 24.35
CA SER A 228 -2.77 5.06 23.53
C SER A 228 -3.48 5.60 22.27
N GLN A 229 -4.17 6.74 22.38
CA GLN A 229 -4.79 7.40 21.22
C GLN A 229 -3.74 8.03 20.30
N GLU A 230 -2.68 8.66 20.85
CA GLU A 230 -1.59 9.22 20.05
C GLU A 230 -0.84 8.12 19.28
N LYS A 231 -0.60 6.96 19.90
CA LYS A 231 -0.05 5.79 19.25
C LYS A 231 -0.85 5.39 17.99
N VAL A 232 -2.19 5.40 18.07
CA VAL A 232 -3.05 5.08 16.92
C VAL A 232 -2.98 6.17 15.85
N LYS A 233 -2.85 7.44 16.22
CA LYS A 233 -2.60 8.52 15.26
C LYS A 233 -1.27 8.35 14.56
N ASP A 234 -0.21 7.93 15.26
CA ASP A 234 1.09 7.65 14.64
C ASP A 234 1.00 6.51 13.64
N LEU A 235 0.27 5.43 13.97
CA LEU A 235 -0.01 4.35 13.01
C LEU A 235 -0.81 4.85 11.79
N ALA A 236 -1.78 5.72 12.00
CA ALA A 236 -2.54 6.35 10.92
C ALA A 236 -1.65 7.25 10.05
N ARG A 237 -0.68 7.99 10.63
CA ARG A 237 0.34 8.77 9.89
C ARG A 237 1.22 7.87 9.03
N ILE A 238 1.66 6.72 9.56
CA ILE A 238 2.43 5.74 8.79
C ILE A 238 1.59 5.20 7.62
N LEU A 239 0.33 4.85 7.86
CA LEU A 239 -0.57 4.40 6.79
C LEU A 239 -0.81 5.49 5.73
N ALA A 240 -0.88 6.76 6.14
CA ALA A 240 -1.06 7.89 5.22
C ALA A 240 0.07 7.99 4.17
N LYS A 241 1.30 7.52 4.50
CA LYS A 241 2.42 7.40 3.53
C LYS A 241 2.10 6.50 2.32
N TYR A 242 1.12 5.62 2.42
CA TYR A 242 0.68 4.71 1.35
C TYR A 242 -0.63 5.13 0.70
N VAL A 243 -1.55 5.72 1.49
CA VAL A 243 -2.91 6.05 1.04
C VAL A 243 -3.12 7.54 0.80
N GLY A 244 -2.14 8.38 1.13
CA GLY A 244 -2.14 9.83 1.00
C GLY A 244 -2.80 10.54 2.18
N ARG A 245 -3.89 10.03 2.70
CA ARG A 245 -4.57 10.55 3.90
C ARG A 245 -5.40 9.47 4.57
N VAL A 246 -5.53 9.57 5.90
CA VAL A 246 -6.43 8.72 6.71
C VAL A 246 -7.36 9.64 7.50
N ARG A 247 -8.68 9.45 7.35
CA ARG A 247 -9.67 10.06 8.23
C ARG A 247 -9.86 9.11 9.40
N LEU A 248 -9.48 9.55 10.59
CA LEU A 248 -9.56 8.79 11.83
C LEU A 248 -10.77 9.26 12.64
N HIS A 249 -11.72 8.37 12.87
CA HIS A 249 -12.88 8.54 13.74
C HIS A 249 -12.54 7.96 15.11
N LYS A 250 -12.70 8.72 16.20
CA LYS A 250 -12.42 8.27 17.57
C LYS A 250 -13.72 8.16 18.34
N ILE A 251 -13.98 7.00 18.92
CA ILE A 251 -15.20 6.67 19.67
C ILE A 251 -14.84 6.24 21.08
N ASN A 252 -15.46 6.88 22.07
CA ASN A 252 -15.37 6.42 23.45
C ASN A 252 -16.42 5.36 23.74
N LEU A 253 -15.97 4.15 24.13
CA LEU A 253 -16.84 3.01 24.46
C LEU A 253 -17.22 2.91 25.96
N LEU A 254 -16.75 3.83 26.80
CA LEU A 254 -16.86 3.71 28.24
C LEU A 254 -18.31 3.46 28.71
N GLU A 255 -19.25 4.25 28.23
CA GLU A 255 -20.66 4.14 28.67
C GLU A 255 -21.29 2.83 28.17
N ILE A 256 -20.92 2.36 26.95
CA ILE A 256 -21.33 1.04 26.45
C ILE A 256 -20.77 -0.07 27.34
N GLN A 257 -19.47 -0.02 27.66
CA GLN A 257 -18.82 -1.04 28.48
C GLN A 257 -19.38 -1.07 29.91
N LYS A 258 -19.69 0.11 30.51
CA LYS A 258 -20.39 0.17 31.78
C LYS A 258 -21.79 -0.47 31.73
N ALA A 259 -22.58 -0.13 30.69
CA ALA A 259 -23.90 -0.70 30.50
C ALA A 259 -23.86 -2.23 30.33
N VAL A 260 -22.90 -2.73 29.55
CA VAL A 260 -22.68 -4.17 29.37
C VAL A 260 -22.28 -4.85 30.69
N GLY A 261 -21.33 -4.26 31.44
CA GLY A 261 -20.86 -4.80 32.71
C GLY A 261 -21.94 -4.84 33.81
N LEU A 262 -22.91 -3.91 33.77
CA LEU A 262 -24.00 -3.86 34.75
C LEU A 262 -25.17 -4.80 34.40
N ASN A 263 -25.43 -5.06 33.10
CA ASN A 263 -26.66 -5.71 32.69
C ASN A 263 -26.45 -7.08 31.99
N CYS A 264 -25.21 -7.38 31.58
CA CYS A 264 -24.89 -8.64 30.89
C CYS A 264 -23.96 -9.52 31.74
N ARG A 265 -23.72 -10.74 31.30
CA ARG A 265 -22.81 -11.66 31.98
C ARG A 265 -21.36 -11.25 31.76
N ASP A 266 -20.57 -11.31 32.82
CA ASP A 266 -19.12 -10.88 32.78
C ASP A 266 -18.35 -11.61 31.67
N GLU A 267 -18.54 -12.92 31.52
CA GLU A 267 -17.85 -13.73 30.50
C GLU A 267 -18.15 -13.31 29.04
N GLU A 268 -19.29 -12.62 28.80
CA GLU A 268 -19.76 -12.18 27.48
C GLU A 268 -19.31 -10.75 27.13
N MET A 269 -18.73 -10.01 28.08
CA MET A 269 -18.31 -8.62 27.97
C MET A 269 -17.53 -8.31 26.68
N THR A 270 -16.50 -9.11 26.37
CA THR A 270 -15.67 -8.89 25.19
C THR A 270 -16.45 -9.05 23.89
N ILE A 271 -17.29 -10.07 23.78
CA ILE A 271 -18.06 -10.34 22.55
C ILE A 271 -19.13 -9.27 22.33
N ILE A 272 -19.86 -8.88 23.38
CA ILE A 272 -20.89 -7.85 23.27
C ILE A 272 -20.27 -6.49 22.94
N SER A 273 -19.18 -6.10 23.61
CA SER A 273 -18.44 -4.86 23.27
C SER A 273 -18.00 -4.84 21.81
N ARG A 274 -17.50 -5.96 21.28
CA ARG A 274 -17.10 -6.08 19.87
C ARG A 274 -18.29 -5.98 18.91
N ARG A 275 -19.45 -6.48 19.28
CA ARG A 275 -20.68 -6.31 18.47
C ARG A 275 -21.08 -4.83 18.41
N PHE A 276 -20.94 -4.08 19.50
CA PHE A 276 -21.15 -2.62 19.48
C PHE A 276 -20.12 -1.92 18.57
N MET A 277 -18.83 -2.29 18.69
CA MET A 277 -17.80 -1.72 17.78
C MET A 277 -18.14 -1.96 16.31
N MET A 278 -18.58 -3.17 15.95
CA MET A 278 -18.95 -3.49 14.58
C MET A 278 -20.16 -2.68 14.11
N ARG A 279 -21.24 -2.58 14.91
CA ARG A 279 -22.43 -1.78 14.58
C ARG A 279 -22.11 -0.29 14.42
N ILE A 280 -21.30 0.26 15.31
CA ILE A 280 -20.85 1.67 15.23
C ILE A 280 -20.00 1.87 13.97
N ALA A 281 -19.05 0.96 13.70
CA ALA A 281 -18.20 1.04 12.51
C ALA A 281 -19.02 0.94 11.21
N GLU A 282 -20.04 0.09 11.17
CA GLU A 282 -20.97 0.01 10.05
C GLU A 282 -21.79 1.29 9.88
N ARG A 283 -22.38 1.83 10.96
CA ARG A 283 -23.21 3.04 10.90
C ARG A 283 -22.41 4.26 10.43
N VAL A 284 -21.22 4.45 11.00
CA VAL A 284 -20.30 5.50 10.56
C VAL A 284 -19.82 5.23 9.13
N GLY A 285 -19.50 3.98 8.81
CA GLY A 285 -19.08 3.56 7.48
C GLY A 285 -20.11 3.88 6.41
N VAL A 286 -21.38 3.53 6.63
CA VAL A 286 -22.50 3.84 5.71
C VAL A 286 -22.65 5.36 5.52
N GLN A 287 -22.60 6.16 6.59
CA GLN A 287 -22.62 7.63 6.51
C GLN A 287 -21.46 8.18 5.70
N ARG A 288 -20.34 7.46 5.66
CA ARG A 288 -19.12 7.81 4.91
C ARG A 288 -19.03 7.15 3.54
N ASN A 289 -20.10 6.50 3.06
CA ASN A 289 -20.15 5.75 1.81
C ASN A 289 -19.08 4.65 1.73
N CYS A 290 -18.86 3.93 2.83
CA CYS A 290 -18.05 2.73 2.83
C CYS A 290 -18.89 1.52 2.41
N ASP A 291 -18.26 0.64 1.63
CA ASP A 291 -18.87 -0.58 1.08
C ASP A 291 -18.55 -1.83 1.93
N ALA A 292 -17.59 -1.71 2.87
CA ALA A 292 -17.13 -2.82 3.69
C ALA A 292 -16.49 -2.33 5.00
N LEU A 293 -16.32 -3.27 5.94
CA LEU A 293 -15.52 -3.12 7.15
C LEU A 293 -14.21 -3.91 7.02
N ILE A 294 -13.16 -3.47 7.74
CA ILE A 294 -11.87 -4.17 7.81
C ILE A 294 -11.53 -4.42 9.27
N THR A 295 -11.16 -5.66 9.60
CA THR A 295 -10.65 -6.03 10.93
C THR A 295 -9.33 -6.78 10.83
N GLY A 296 -8.49 -6.66 11.86
CA GLY A 296 -7.19 -7.34 11.97
C GLY A 296 -7.29 -8.71 12.66
N GLU A 297 -8.40 -9.41 12.54
CA GLU A 297 -8.64 -10.69 13.22
C GLU A 297 -7.90 -11.85 12.54
N SER A 298 -7.29 -12.73 13.34
CA SER A 298 -6.72 -14.02 12.93
C SER A 298 -7.31 -15.14 13.81
N ILE A 299 -7.67 -16.28 13.21
CA ILE A 299 -8.30 -17.40 13.95
C ILE A 299 -7.36 -17.93 15.03
N GLY A 300 -7.90 -18.02 16.26
CA GLY A 300 -7.19 -18.64 17.39
C GLY A 300 -6.09 -17.79 18.02
N GLN A 301 -5.88 -16.55 17.58
CA GLN A 301 -4.85 -15.68 18.15
C GLN A 301 -5.20 -15.21 19.57
N VAL A 302 -6.47 -14.90 19.83
CA VAL A 302 -6.98 -14.56 21.17
C VAL A 302 -8.33 -15.22 21.43
N ALA A 303 -8.76 -15.23 22.68
CA ALA A 303 -9.96 -15.93 23.14
C ALA A 303 -11.26 -15.53 22.41
N SER A 304 -11.36 -14.29 21.95
CA SER A 304 -12.51 -13.76 21.18
C SER A 304 -12.45 -14.05 19.68
N GLN A 305 -11.31 -14.50 19.15
CA GLN A 305 -11.09 -14.77 17.72
C GLN A 305 -11.27 -16.27 17.39
N THR A 306 -12.25 -16.89 17.99
CA THR A 306 -12.72 -18.25 17.65
C THR A 306 -13.76 -18.15 16.53
N ILE A 307 -14.03 -19.27 15.83
CA ILE A 307 -15.09 -19.30 14.81
C ILE A 307 -16.44 -18.84 15.38
N GLN A 308 -16.79 -19.29 16.60
CA GLN A 308 -18.03 -18.90 17.26
C GLN A 308 -18.03 -17.40 17.64
N GLY A 309 -16.90 -16.87 18.13
CA GLY A 309 -16.75 -15.44 18.42
C GLY A 309 -16.91 -14.58 17.15
N LEU A 310 -16.24 -14.98 16.06
CA LEU A 310 -16.36 -14.31 14.77
C LEU A 310 -17.79 -14.40 14.20
N THR A 311 -18.48 -15.54 14.36
CA THR A 311 -19.89 -15.68 13.96
C THR A 311 -20.77 -14.68 14.71
N CYS A 312 -20.61 -14.57 16.04
CA CYS A 312 -21.40 -13.63 16.86
C CYS A 312 -21.13 -12.17 16.47
N THR A 313 -19.89 -11.78 16.25
CA THR A 313 -19.55 -10.40 15.85
C THR A 313 -20.00 -10.09 14.42
N ASN A 314 -19.88 -11.05 13.50
CA ASN A 314 -20.30 -10.87 12.10
C ASN A 314 -21.83 -10.74 11.98
N ALA A 315 -22.61 -11.46 12.80
CA ALA A 315 -24.06 -11.38 12.79
C ALA A 315 -24.62 -10.00 13.21
N SER A 316 -23.79 -9.11 13.75
CA SER A 316 -24.22 -7.76 14.16
C SER A 316 -24.18 -6.71 13.04
N VAL A 317 -23.68 -7.05 11.84
CA VAL A 317 -23.52 -6.16 10.71
C VAL A 317 -23.94 -6.80 9.41
N SER A 318 -24.30 -5.96 8.43
CA SER A 318 -24.74 -6.35 7.08
C SER A 318 -23.66 -6.13 6.03
N LEU A 319 -22.77 -5.15 6.24
CA LEU A 319 -21.65 -4.90 5.32
C LEU A 319 -20.68 -6.07 5.30
N PRO A 320 -20.06 -6.37 4.16
CA PRO A 320 -18.96 -7.32 4.07
C PRO A 320 -17.83 -6.96 5.05
N VAL A 321 -17.32 -7.96 5.80
CA VAL A 321 -16.20 -7.78 6.73
C VAL A 321 -14.96 -8.46 6.16
N PHE A 322 -13.97 -7.66 5.78
CA PHE A 322 -12.69 -8.15 5.27
C PHE A 322 -11.74 -8.46 6.43
N ARG A 323 -11.26 -9.69 6.45
CA ARG A 323 -10.30 -10.20 7.44
C ARG A 323 -9.05 -10.73 6.71
N PRO A 324 -8.20 -9.84 6.18
CA PRO A 324 -7.08 -10.28 5.35
C PRO A 324 -6.06 -11.14 6.10
N LEU A 325 -6.04 -11.10 7.42
CA LEU A 325 -5.11 -11.83 8.27
C LEU A 325 -5.66 -13.15 8.79
N ILE A 326 -6.87 -13.54 8.41
CA ILE A 326 -7.64 -14.62 9.07
C ILE A 326 -6.91 -15.97 9.15
N ALA A 327 -6.01 -16.25 8.21
CA ALA A 327 -5.26 -17.51 8.11
C ALA A 327 -3.74 -17.29 8.26
N MET A 328 -3.31 -16.09 8.64
CA MET A 328 -1.89 -15.78 8.81
C MET A 328 -1.44 -16.03 10.25
N ASP A 329 -0.24 -16.53 10.43
CA ASP A 329 0.39 -16.61 11.74
C ASP A 329 0.98 -15.26 12.18
N LYS A 330 1.39 -15.19 13.46
CA LYS A 330 1.89 -13.93 14.03
C LYS A 330 3.20 -13.47 13.42
N THR A 331 4.06 -14.39 12.99
CA THR A 331 5.34 -14.10 12.35
C THR A 331 5.16 -13.47 10.97
N GLU A 332 4.26 -14.02 10.16
CA GLU A 332 3.91 -13.46 8.83
C GLU A 332 3.37 -12.03 8.94
N ILE A 333 2.50 -11.78 9.95
CA ILE A 333 1.94 -10.45 10.20
C ILE A 333 3.05 -9.47 10.64
N ILE A 334 3.95 -9.89 11.53
CA ILE A 334 5.08 -9.09 12.00
C ILE A 334 6.03 -8.72 10.83
N ASP A 335 6.29 -9.64 9.92
CA ASP A 335 7.15 -9.38 8.76
C ASP A 335 6.55 -8.30 7.85
N ILE A 336 5.22 -8.33 7.66
CA ILE A 336 4.53 -7.27 6.93
C ILE A 336 4.58 -5.96 7.73
N ALA A 337 4.33 -5.98 9.03
CA ALA A 337 4.35 -4.79 9.88
C ALA A 337 5.72 -4.08 9.85
N LYS A 338 6.83 -4.85 9.88
CA LYS A 338 8.19 -4.33 9.70
C LYS A 338 8.38 -3.72 8.32
N LYS A 339 7.91 -4.40 7.28
CA LYS A 339 8.02 -3.94 5.88
C LYS A 339 7.28 -2.63 5.63
N ILE A 340 6.23 -2.34 6.36
CA ILE A 340 5.41 -1.13 6.21
C ILE A 340 5.65 -0.11 7.32
N ASP A 341 6.70 -0.28 8.12
CA ASP A 341 7.15 0.61 9.20
C ASP A 341 6.13 0.80 10.35
N THR A 342 5.16 -0.09 10.52
CA THR A 342 4.17 0.00 11.62
C THR A 342 4.59 -0.77 12.87
N PHE A 343 5.58 -1.67 12.77
CA PHE A 343 5.94 -2.58 13.86
C PHE A 343 6.41 -1.86 15.12
N GLU A 344 7.40 -0.97 15.01
CA GLU A 344 8.00 -0.29 16.15
C GLU A 344 6.98 0.55 16.94
N THR A 345 6.10 1.24 16.22
CA THR A 345 4.99 1.98 16.86
C THR A 345 4.00 1.02 17.52
N SER A 346 3.67 -0.10 16.86
CA SER A 346 2.67 -1.05 17.36
C SER A 346 3.09 -1.76 18.66
N ILE A 347 4.38 -1.95 18.90
CA ILE A 347 4.90 -2.63 20.11
C ILE A 347 5.08 -1.72 21.32
N ILE A 348 4.90 -0.39 21.18
CA ILE A 348 4.90 0.52 22.33
C ILE A 348 3.83 0.05 23.32
N PRO A 349 4.18 -0.18 24.61
CA PRO A 349 3.24 -0.70 25.59
C PRO A 349 2.21 0.37 25.97
N GLU A 350 0.97 0.16 25.54
CA GLU A 350 -0.20 0.97 25.88
C GLU A 350 -1.42 0.06 25.99
N GLU A 351 -2.36 0.40 26.88
CA GLU A 351 -3.59 -0.37 27.07
C GLU A 351 -4.58 -0.15 25.92
N ASP A 352 -5.21 -1.25 25.49
CA ASP A 352 -6.30 -1.24 24.49
C ASP A 352 -7.66 -1.24 25.22
N CYS A 353 -8.68 -0.66 24.61
CA CYS A 353 -10.04 -0.64 25.14
C CYS A 353 -10.61 -2.04 25.43
N CYS A 354 -10.15 -3.06 24.70
CA CYS A 354 -10.56 -4.46 24.89
C CYS A 354 -9.93 -5.12 26.12
N SER A 355 -8.80 -4.61 26.64
CA SER A 355 -8.10 -5.16 27.79
C SER A 355 -8.62 -4.62 29.13
N VAL A 356 -9.03 -3.37 29.17
CA VAL A 356 -9.42 -2.65 30.40
C VAL A 356 -10.62 -3.34 31.12
N PHE A 357 -11.61 -3.75 30.37
CA PHE A 357 -12.81 -4.44 30.90
C PHE A 357 -12.84 -5.91 30.52
N ALA A 358 -11.69 -6.50 30.20
CA ALA A 358 -11.62 -7.92 29.84
C ALA A 358 -12.02 -8.81 31.05
N PRO A 359 -12.93 -9.78 30.87
CA PRO A 359 -13.29 -10.69 31.92
C PRO A 359 -12.15 -11.67 32.24
N LYS A 360 -12.04 -12.10 33.49
CA LYS A 360 -11.04 -13.11 33.90
C LYS A 360 -11.18 -14.43 33.13
N LYS A 361 -12.40 -14.78 32.73
CA LYS A 361 -12.70 -15.99 31.96
C LYS A 361 -13.66 -15.66 30.83
N PRO A 362 -13.13 -15.18 29.67
CA PRO A 362 -13.97 -14.86 28.53
C PRO A 362 -14.58 -16.12 27.92
N VAL A 363 -15.81 -16.01 27.41
CA VAL A 363 -16.46 -17.09 26.67
C VAL A 363 -15.73 -17.32 25.34
N THR A 364 -15.19 -18.52 25.13
CA THR A 364 -14.45 -18.87 23.90
C THR A 364 -15.35 -19.52 22.84
N LYS A 365 -16.53 -20.07 23.24
CA LYS A 365 -17.52 -20.68 22.36
C LYS A 365 -18.88 -20.03 22.57
N PRO A 366 -19.05 -18.73 22.30
CA PRO A 366 -20.34 -18.06 22.45
C PRO A 366 -21.37 -18.65 21.48
N ARG A 367 -22.65 -18.73 21.93
CA ARG A 367 -23.79 -19.04 21.08
C ARG A 367 -24.49 -17.73 20.72
N LEU A 368 -24.78 -17.52 19.45
CA LEU A 368 -25.36 -16.28 18.97
C LEU A 368 -26.66 -15.91 19.68
N GLU A 369 -27.59 -16.87 19.78
CA GLU A 369 -28.89 -16.70 20.45
C GLU A 369 -28.73 -16.21 21.89
N ARG A 370 -27.74 -16.77 22.62
CA ARG A 370 -27.45 -16.39 24.01
C ARG A 370 -26.89 -14.98 24.12
N ILE A 371 -26.03 -14.60 23.19
CA ILE A 371 -25.44 -13.24 23.13
C ILE A 371 -26.56 -12.23 22.82
N GLU A 372 -27.40 -12.52 21.83
CA GLU A 372 -28.53 -11.67 21.46
C GLU A 372 -29.58 -11.57 22.60
N ASP A 373 -29.79 -12.64 23.35
CA ASP A 373 -30.66 -12.60 24.52
C ASP A 373 -30.10 -11.72 25.63
N SER A 374 -28.79 -11.77 25.89
CA SER A 374 -28.11 -10.88 26.84
C SER A 374 -28.17 -9.40 26.41
N GLU A 375 -28.08 -9.11 25.10
CA GLU A 375 -28.21 -7.76 24.58
C GLU A 375 -29.60 -7.13 24.75
N LYS A 376 -30.68 -7.94 24.94
CA LYS A 376 -32.04 -7.42 25.19
C LYS A 376 -32.16 -6.59 26.46
N ALA A 377 -31.22 -6.74 27.40
CA ALA A 377 -31.14 -5.94 28.61
C ALA A 377 -30.55 -4.52 28.38
N LEU A 378 -30.11 -4.22 27.16
CA LEU A 378 -29.47 -2.98 26.78
C LEU A 378 -30.34 -2.20 25.81
N ASP A 379 -30.36 -0.85 25.94
CA ASP A 379 -30.85 0.04 24.88
C ASP A 379 -29.75 0.24 23.84
N VAL A 380 -29.62 -0.77 22.96
CA VAL A 380 -28.54 -0.87 21.96
C VAL A 380 -28.52 0.37 21.04
N GLU A 381 -29.69 0.79 20.55
CA GLU A 381 -29.78 1.94 19.62
C GLU A 381 -29.33 3.23 20.27
N LYS A 382 -29.85 3.54 21.46
CA LYS A 382 -29.47 4.73 22.18
C LYS A 382 -27.98 4.77 22.51
N LEU A 383 -27.41 3.65 22.99
CA LEU A 383 -25.98 3.58 23.31
C LEU A 383 -25.10 3.83 22.07
N ILE A 384 -25.50 3.34 20.89
CA ILE A 384 -24.79 3.60 19.63
C ILE A 384 -24.93 5.07 19.21
N GLU A 385 -26.13 5.64 19.27
CA GLU A 385 -26.39 7.03 18.91
C GLU A 385 -25.59 7.98 19.80
N ASP A 386 -25.63 7.77 21.11
CA ASP A 386 -24.86 8.57 22.08
C ASP A 386 -23.34 8.50 21.84
N ALA A 387 -22.82 7.31 21.53
CA ALA A 387 -21.41 7.13 21.22
C ALA A 387 -21.00 7.85 19.92
N ILE A 388 -21.84 7.78 18.89
CA ILE A 388 -21.58 8.47 17.60
C ILE A 388 -21.74 9.99 17.74
N ALA A 389 -22.70 10.47 18.54
CA ALA A 389 -22.90 11.90 18.78
C ALA A 389 -21.67 12.58 19.41
N ASN A 390 -20.89 11.83 20.20
CA ASN A 390 -19.67 12.28 20.86
C ASN A 390 -18.38 11.90 20.08
N MET A 391 -18.49 11.47 18.83
CA MET A 391 -17.36 11.07 17.99
C MET A 391 -16.49 12.26 17.64
N GLU A 392 -15.18 12.10 17.80
CA GLU A 392 -14.17 13.01 17.29
C GLU A 392 -13.65 12.53 15.93
N VAL A 393 -13.36 13.49 15.04
CA VAL A 393 -12.85 13.17 13.68
C VAL A 393 -11.61 14.00 13.41
N GLU A 394 -10.55 13.34 13.01
CA GLU A 394 -9.28 13.96 12.62
C GLU A 394 -8.87 13.49 11.22
N VAL A 395 -8.36 14.39 10.38
CA VAL A 395 -7.81 14.04 9.06
C VAL A 395 -6.30 14.10 9.16
N ILE A 396 -5.68 12.94 8.95
CA ILE A 396 -4.23 12.76 9.04
C ILE A 396 -3.71 12.65 7.60
N GLU A 397 -2.88 13.59 7.21
CA GLU A 397 -2.24 13.66 5.89
C GLU A 397 -0.75 13.34 5.99
N PHE A 398 -0.19 12.92 4.86
CA PHE A 398 1.25 12.68 4.69
C PHE A 398 1.94 13.92 4.16
#